data_8bece26d6615bde9578cb0af34f11db4
#
_entry.id   8bece26d6615bde9578cb0af34f11db4
#
_cell.length_a   1.000
_cell.length_b   1.000
_cell.length_c   1.000
_cell.angle_alpha   90.00
_cell.angle_beta   90.00
_cell.angle_gamma   90.00
#
_symmetry.space_group_name_H-M   'P 1'
#
loop_
_entity.id
_entity.type
_entity.pdbx_description
1 polymer ?
#
loop_
_entity_poly.entity_id
_entity_poly.type
_entity_poly.pdbx_seq_one_letter_code
_entity_poly.pdbx_strand_id
1 'polypeptide(L)'
;KGIDTAYFTKLIYFLLNQDEKGYILDQFTARSSNILLRRNIIHINENGTVTSKQNDAEVYEKYCQFIEDLAIYLDDYFRERLEERDAKIEPEHAEIFIFYNNEKKDSSGWRSKAAKIFEEKKSDLLEID
;
A
#
# COMPACT_ATOMS: atom_id res chain seq x y z
N LYS A 1 -8.61 -1.16 23.60
CA LYS A 1 -8.77 -1.02 22.14
C LYS A 1 -7.71 -0.05 21.63
N GLY A 2 -6.81 -0.50 20.78
CA GLY A 2 -5.82 0.35 20.15
C GLY A 2 -6.43 1.28 19.11
N ILE A 3 -5.70 2.35 18.79
CA ILE A 3 -6.04 3.20 17.65
C ILE A 3 -5.86 2.36 16.38
N ASP A 4 -6.81 2.45 15.47
CA ASP A 4 -6.71 1.82 14.15
C ASP A 4 -5.43 2.28 13.46
N THR A 5 -4.72 1.36 12.84
CA THR A 5 -3.45 1.65 12.12
C THR A 5 -3.66 2.72 11.04
N ALA A 6 -4.80 2.70 10.35
CA ALA A 6 -5.11 3.72 9.34
C ALA A 6 -5.17 5.13 9.95
N TYR A 7 -5.79 5.30 11.11
CA TYR A 7 -5.79 6.59 11.82
C TYR A 7 -4.41 6.99 12.31
N PHE A 8 -3.68 6.05 12.90
CA PHE A 8 -2.34 6.30 13.41
C PHE A 8 -1.39 6.72 12.29
N THR A 9 -1.40 6.02 11.17
CA THR A 9 -0.54 6.35 10.01
C THR A 9 -0.98 7.65 9.34
N LYS A 10 -2.26 7.98 9.32
CA LYS A 10 -2.74 9.29 8.86
C LYS A 10 -2.23 10.43 9.74
N LEU A 11 -2.23 10.24 11.06
CA LEU A 11 -1.66 11.23 11.98
C LEU A 11 -0.16 11.42 11.72
N ILE A 12 0.59 10.34 11.56
CA ILE A 12 2.01 10.39 11.22
C ILE A 12 2.21 11.14 9.90
N TYR A 13 1.43 10.82 8.88
CA TYR A 13 1.51 11.47 7.56
C TYR A 13 1.34 12.98 7.65
N PHE A 14 0.39 13.47 8.46
CA PHE A 14 0.13 14.89 8.61
C PHE A 14 1.10 15.60 9.57
N LEU A 15 1.70 14.89 10.52
CA LEU A 15 2.57 15.47 11.55
C LEU A 15 4.06 15.47 11.16
N LEU A 16 4.47 14.56 10.26
CA LEU A 16 5.85 14.49 9.83
C LEU A 16 6.20 15.61 8.85
N ASN A 17 7.44 16.11 8.98
CA ASN A 17 8.02 17.06 8.04
C ASN A 17 8.18 16.41 6.65
N GLN A 18 8.36 17.25 5.61
CA GLN A 18 8.55 16.77 4.23
C GLN A 18 9.73 15.81 4.06
N ASP A 19 10.71 15.85 4.96
CA ASP A 19 11.90 15.01 4.94
C ASP A 19 11.68 13.64 5.64
N GLU A 20 10.64 13.53 6.49
CA GLU A 20 10.28 12.33 7.23
C GLU A 20 8.86 11.91 6.87
N LYS A 21 8.69 11.27 5.72
CA LYS A 21 7.37 10.89 5.25
C LYS A 21 6.95 9.52 5.76
N GLY A 22 5.78 9.47 6.41
CA GLY A 22 5.04 8.25 6.65
C GLY A 22 3.96 8.07 5.60
N TYR A 23 3.59 6.84 5.30
CA TYR A 23 2.55 6.51 4.33
C TYR A 23 1.34 5.93 5.04
N ILE A 24 0.16 6.12 4.45
CA ILE A 24 -1.10 5.65 5.04
C ILE A 24 -1.24 4.15 4.83
N LEU A 25 -1.30 3.41 5.93
CA LEU A 25 -1.51 1.97 5.92
C LEU A 25 -2.94 1.66 6.37
N ASP A 26 -3.77 1.27 5.43
CA ASP A 26 -5.13 0.82 5.67
C ASP A 26 -5.38 -0.56 5.01
N GLN A 27 -6.59 -1.08 5.14
CA GLN A 27 -6.93 -2.39 4.58
C GLN A 27 -6.71 -2.49 3.05
N PHE A 28 -6.84 -1.38 2.33
CA PHE A 28 -6.73 -1.38 0.86
C PHE A 28 -5.27 -1.37 0.43
N THR A 29 -4.48 -0.50 1.01
CA THR A 29 -3.03 -0.45 0.74
C THR A 29 -2.35 -1.72 1.25
N ALA A 30 -2.79 -2.29 2.37
CA ALA A 30 -2.29 -3.56 2.90
C ALA A 30 -2.53 -4.72 1.94
N ARG A 31 -3.75 -4.88 1.43
CA ARG A 31 -4.08 -5.92 0.46
C ARG A 31 -3.27 -5.79 -0.82
N SER A 32 -3.20 -4.58 -1.36
CA SER A 32 -2.44 -4.29 -2.58
C SER A 32 -0.96 -4.61 -2.40
N SER A 33 -0.38 -4.22 -1.26
CA SER A 33 1.03 -4.50 -0.94
C SER A 33 1.30 -5.99 -0.84
N ASN A 34 0.47 -6.74 -0.12
CA ASN A 34 0.62 -8.19 0.01
C ASN A 34 0.53 -8.90 -1.34
N ILE A 35 -0.39 -8.47 -2.20
CA ILE A 35 -0.55 -9.04 -3.55
C ILE A 35 0.67 -8.76 -4.40
N LEU A 36 1.12 -7.51 -4.46
CA LEU A 36 2.25 -7.12 -5.30
C LEU A 36 3.55 -7.77 -4.86
N LEU A 37 3.74 -7.94 -3.55
CA LEU A 37 4.91 -8.61 -2.99
C LEU A 37 4.79 -10.13 -2.98
N ARG A 38 3.59 -10.67 -3.24
CA ARG A 38 3.26 -12.10 -3.10
C ARG A 38 3.60 -12.65 -1.71
N ARG A 39 3.45 -11.81 -0.68
CA ARG A 39 3.75 -12.15 0.71
C ARG A 39 2.79 -11.41 1.63
N ASN A 40 2.41 -12.04 2.73
CA ASN A 40 1.60 -11.42 3.79
C ASN A 40 2.49 -10.57 4.71
N ILE A 41 3.00 -9.45 4.20
CA ILE A 41 3.81 -8.53 5.00
C ILE A 41 2.97 -7.87 6.07
N ILE A 42 1.75 -7.50 5.72
CA ILE A 42 0.85 -6.79 6.60
C ILE A 42 -0.25 -7.74 7.02
N HIS A 43 -0.42 -7.89 8.32
CA HIS A 43 -1.49 -8.72 8.85
C HIS A 43 -2.83 -8.02 8.72
N ILE A 44 -3.78 -8.70 8.07
CA ILE A 44 -5.16 -8.25 7.88
C ILE A 44 -6.08 -9.22 8.61
N ASN A 45 -6.89 -8.71 9.52
CA ASN A 45 -7.85 -9.51 10.27
C ASN A 45 -8.93 -10.12 9.37
N GLU A 46 -9.64 -11.12 9.88
CA GLU A 46 -10.76 -11.74 9.17
C GLU A 46 -11.84 -10.72 8.75
N ASN A 47 -12.06 -9.70 9.57
CA ASN A 47 -12.99 -8.61 9.25
C ASN A 47 -12.39 -7.53 8.32
N GLY A 48 -11.19 -7.73 7.80
CA GLY A 48 -10.52 -6.81 6.89
C GLY A 48 -9.79 -5.66 7.56
N THR A 49 -9.70 -5.60 8.89
CA THR A 49 -9.02 -4.50 9.57
C THR A 49 -7.51 -4.74 9.70
N VAL A 50 -6.76 -3.66 9.71
CA VAL A 50 -5.32 -3.62 9.98
C VAL A 50 -5.11 -2.92 11.31
N THR A 51 -4.52 -3.61 12.27
CA THR A 51 -4.33 -3.06 13.63
C THR A 51 -2.86 -2.94 13.97
N SER A 52 -2.50 -1.93 14.76
CA SER A 52 -1.14 -1.74 15.26
C SER A 52 -0.68 -2.84 16.20
N LYS A 53 -1.61 -3.55 16.81
CA LYS A 53 -1.30 -4.70 17.68
C LYS A 53 -0.65 -5.85 16.93
N GLN A 54 -1.06 -6.07 15.67
CA GLN A 54 -0.57 -7.15 14.82
C GLN A 54 0.46 -6.69 13.80
N ASN A 55 0.53 -5.39 13.60
CA ASN A 55 1.45 -4.75 12.66
C ASN A 55 2.27 -3.71 13.42
N ASP A 56 3.42 -4.09 13.89
CA ASP A 56 4.31 -3.24 14.68
C ASP A 56 5.11 -2.25 13.81
N ALA A 57 6.03 -1.53 14.44
CA ALA A 57 6.86 -0.56 13.76
C ALA A 57 7.70 -1.19 12.64
N GLU A 58 8.17 -2.42 12.82
CA GLU A 58 8.96 -3.14 11.80
C GLU A 58 8.12 -3.43 10.56
N VAL A 59 6.88 -3.87 10.74
CA VAL A 59 5.94 -4.10 9.63
C VAL A 59 5.66 -2.79 8.89
N TYR A 60 5.46 -1.72 9.64
CA TYR A 60 5.23 -0.40 9.05
C TYR A 60 6.44 0.11 8.26
N GLU A 61 7.66 -0.08 8.76
CA GLU A 61 8.89 0.26 8.04
C GLU A 61 9.00 -0.54 6.73
N LYS A 62 8.69 -1.82 6.75
CA LYS A 62 8.66 -2.65 5.53
C LYS A 62 7.65 -2.14 4.51
N TYR A 63 6.49 -1.73 4.99
CA TYR A 63 5.48 -1.11 4.13
C TYR A 63 5.98 0.20 3.51
N CYS A 64 6.55 1.09 4.30
CA CYS A 64 7.10 2.34 3.81
C CYS A 64 8.20 2.09 2.76
N GLN A 65 9.11 1.16 3.03
CA GLN A 65 10.15 0.77 2.09
C GLN A 65 9.53 0.22 0.78
N PHE A 66 8.50 -0.59 0.89
CA PHE A 66 7.79 -1.08 -0.30
C PHE A 66 7.21 0.05 -1.15
N ILE A 67 6.61 1.07 -0.52
CA ILE A 67 6.06 2.22 -1.25
C ILE A 67 7.17 2.99 -1.98
N GLU A 68 8.32 3.19 -1.34
CA GLU A 68 9.47 3.85 -1.96
C GLU A 68 10.04 3.04 -3.13
N ASP A 69 10.21 1.74 -2.95
CA ASP A 69 10.69 0.83 -4.00
C ASP A 69 9.71 0.77 -5.18
N LEU A 70 8.41 0.75 -4.89
CA LEU A 70 7.38 0.77 -5.92
C LEU A 70 7.42 2.08 -6.74
N ALA A 71 7.67 3.21 -6.09
CA ALA A 71 7.81 4.50 -6.78
C ALA A 71 8.99 4.47 -7.75
N ILE A 72 10.14 3.94 -7.34
CA ILE A 72 11.32 3.79 -8.18
C ILE A 72 11.01 2.87 -9.37
N TYR A 73 10.38 1.73 -9.12
CA TYR A 73 10.00 0.78 -10.17
C TYR A 73 9.04 1.42 -11.19
N LEU A 74 8.02 2.11 -10.72
CA LEU A 74 7.06 2.78 -11.61
C LEU A 74 7.71 3.92 -12.40
N ASP A 75 8.61 4.67 -11.78
CA ASP A 75 9.34 5.73 -12.45
C ASP A 75 10.18 5.18 -13.60
N ASP A 76 10.96 4.15 -13.37
CA ASP A 76 11.77 3.48 -14.40
C ASP A 76 10.89 2.88 -15.50
N TYR A 77 9.82 2.20 -15.12
CA TYR A 77 8.88 1.58 -16.06
C TYR A 77 8.27 2.61 -17.03
N PHE A 78 7.83 3.74 -16.52
CA PHE A 78 7.22 4.78 -17.34
C PHE A 78 8.23 5.61 -18.13
N ARG A 79 9.45 5.80 -17.62
CA ARG A 79 10.53 6.45 -18.38
C ARG A 79 10.91 5.71 -19.64
N GLU A 80 10.94 4.39 -19.57
CA GLU A 80 11.24 3.54 -20.72
C GLU A 80 10.16 3.57 -21.81
N ARG A 81 8.91 3.90 -21.44
CA ARG A 81 7.73 3.80 -22.32
C ARG A 81 7.15 5.12 -22.76
N LEU A 82 7.40 6.17 -22.02
CA LEU A 82 6.87 7.51 -22.27
C LEU A 82 8.03 8.49 -22.45
N GLU A 83 8.35 8.79 -23.71
CA GLU A 83 9.51 9.61 -24.08
C GLU A 83 9.45 11.05 -23.57
N GLU A 84 8.27 11.60 -23.25
CA GLU A 84 8.05 13.01 -22.89
C GLU A 84 7.56 13.19 -21.44
N ARG A 85 8.15 12.47 -20.49
CA ARG A 85 7.73 12.63 -19.10
C ARG A 85 8.72 13.48 -18.31
N ASP A 86 8.29 14.71 -17.97
CA ASP A 86 9.10 15.66 -17.20
C ASP A 86 9.07 15.41 -15.68
N ALA A 87 8.03 14.77 -15.17
CA ALA A 87 7.84 14.57 -13.73
C ALA A 87 8.27 13.19 -13.27
N LYS A 88 9.05 13.15 -12.19
CA LYS A 88 9.40 11.91 -11.47
C LYS A 88 8.19 11.35 -10.73
N ILE A 89 8.06 10.02 -10.66
CA ILE A 89 7.09 9.38 -9.77
C ILE A 89 7.64 9.37 -8.36
N GLU A 90 6.95 10.06 -7.47
CA GLU A 90 7.25 10.11 -6.06
C GLU A 90 6.49 9.03 -5.28
N PRO A 91 6.90 8.68 -4.04
CA PRO A 91 6.21 7.67 -3.24
C PRO A 91 4.72 7.93 -3.04
N GLU A 92 4.30 9.18 -2.93
CA GLU A 92 2.88 9.55 -2.82
C GLU A 92 2.07 9.12 -4.04
N HIS A 93 2.66 9.16 -5.23
CA HIS A 93 2.03 8.68 -6.46
C HIS A 93 1.88 7.16 -6.45
N ALA A 94 2.88 6.44 -5.94
CA ALA A 94 2.82 4.99 -5.80
C ALA A 94 1.73 4.58 -4.80
N GLU A 95 1.61 5.29 -3.69
CA GLU A 95 0.54 5.08 -2.71
C GLU A 95 -0.85 5.29 -3.32
N ILE A 96 -1.04 6.37 -4.07
CA ILE A 96 -2.28 6.63 -4.80
C ILE A 96 -2.57 5.50 -5.81
N PHE A 97 -1.56 5.02 -6.50
CA PHE A 97 -1.69 3.94 -7.47
C PHE A 97 -2.27 2.67 -6.84
N ILE A 98 -1.76 2.24 -5.69
CA ILE A 98 -2.24 1.04 -5.02
C ILE A 98 -3.58 1.23 -4.30
N PHE A 99 -3.93 2.47 -3.97
CA PHE A 99 -5.19 2.83 -3.32
C PHE A 99 -6.32 3.15 -4.32
N TYR A 100 -5.97 3.42 -5.57
CA TYR A 100 -6.90 3.93 -6.58
C TYR A 100 -8.16 3.08 -6.72
N ASN A 101 -9.30 3.75 -6.68
CA ASN A 101 -10.59 3.16 -6.94
C ASN A 101 -11.39 4.06 -7.88
N ASN A 102 -11.84 3.51 -8.99
CA ASN A 102 -12.72 4.23 -9.91
C ASN A 102 -14.17 4.06 -9.45
N GLU A 103 -14.62 4.92 -8.57
CA GLU A 103 -15.97 4.86 -7.97
C GLU A 103 -17.12 5.03 -8.98
N LYS A 104 -16.84 5.56 -10.15
CA LYS A 104 -17.88 5.90 -11.13
C LYS A 104 -18.30 4.74 -12.04
N LYS A 105 -17.54 3.65 -12.07
CA LYS A 105 -17.81 2.56 -13.01
C LYS A 105 -17.45 1.22 -12.39
N ASP A 106 -18.35 0.67 -11.59
CA ASP A 106 -18.23 -0.70 -11.16
C ASP A 106 -16.84 -1.13 -10.65
N SER A 107 -16.63 -2.38 -10.43
CA SER A 107 -15.46 -3.02 -9.81
C SER A 107 -14.16 -3.00 -10.66
N SER A 108 -13.94 -1.99 -11.52
CA SER A 108 -12.78 -1.97 -12.42
C SER A 108 -11.51 -1.36 -11.83
N GLY A 109 -11.62 -0.62 -10.72
CA GLY A 109 -10.47 0.03 -10.07
C GLY A 109 -9.53 -0.97 -9.41
N TRP A 110 -8.27 -0.55 -9.23
CA TRP A 110 -7.25 -1.40 -8.59
C TRP A 110 -7.67 -1.88 -7.20
N ARG A 111 -8.24 -1.00 -6.40
CA ARG A 111 -8.73 -1.32 -5.05
C ARG A 111 -9.69 -2.51 -5.02
N SER A 112 -10.68 -2.51 -5.90
CA SER A 112 -11.65 -3.59 -6.02
C SER A 112 -11.02 -4.88 -6.54
N LYS A 113 -10.13 -4.77 -7.52
CA LYS A 113 -9.36 -5.91 -8.05
C LYS A 113 -8.46 -6.50 -6.98
N ALA A 114 -7.74 -5.66 -6.25
CA ALA A 114 -6.86 -6.10 -5.17
C ALA A 114 -7.64 -6.82 -4.06
N ALA A 115 -8.80 -6.31 -3.67
CA ALA A 115 -9.64 -6.97 -2.68
C ALA A 115 -10.08 -8.36 -3.14
N LYS A 116 -10.53 -8.47 -4.39
CA LYS A 116 -10.95 -9.74 -4.98
C LYS A 116 -9.81 -10.75 -5.08
N ILE A 117 -8.67 -10.33 -5.62
CA ILE A 117 -7.48 -11.18 -5.75
C ILE A 117 -7.00 -11.62 -4.37
N PHE A 118 -7.02 -10.73 -3.39
CA PHE A 118 -6.60 -11.05 -2.04
C PHE A 118 -7.48 -12.14 -1.43
N GLU A 119 -8.80 -12.03 -1.53
CA GLU A 119 -9.72 -13.05 -0.98
C GLU A 119 -9.57 -14.41 -1.69
N GLU A 120 -9.34 -14.40 -3.00
CA GLU A 120 -9.14 -15.63 -3.77
C GLU A 120 -7.81 -16.32 -3.50
N LYS A 121 -6.78 -15.56 -3.19
CA LYS A 121 -5.38 -16.05 -3.16
C LYS A 121 -4.66 -15.87 -1.83
N LYS A 122 -5.33 -15.40 -0.79
CA LYS A 122 -4.64 -15.13 0.47
C LYS A 122 -3.96 -16.35 1.08
N SER A 123 -4.48 -17.55 0.80
CA SER A 123 -3.84 -18.81 1.22
C SER A 123 -2.58 -19.16 0.46
N ASP A 124 -2.44 -18.60 -0.75
CA ASP A 124 -1.28 -18.85 -1.62
C ASP A 124 -0.18 -17.78 -1.43
N LEU A 125 -0.46 -16.73 -0.66
CA LEU A 125 0.53 -15.73 -0.33
C LEU A 125 1.52 -16.30 0.67
N LEU A 126 2.78 -16.00 0.47
CA LEU A 126 3.84 -16.46 1.38
C LEU A 126 3.69 -15.75 2.74
N GLU A 127 3.79 -16.52 3.81
CA GLU A 127 3.84 -15.96 5.15
C GLU A 127 5.18 -15.24 5.35
N ILE A 128 5.15 -14.19 6.19
CA ILE A 128 6.39 -13.55 6.66
C ILE A 128 6.89 -14.30 7.87
N ASP A 129 8.14 -14.63 7.82
CA ASP A 129 8.86 -15.14 8.98
C ASP A 129 9.21 -14.01 9.95
#